data_fbdea8890caecccaaaa690e5d28cd113
#
_entry.id   fbdea8890caecccaaaa690e5d28cd113
#
_cell.length_a   1.000
_cell.length_b   1.000
_cell.length_c   1.000
_cell.angle_alpha   90.00
_cell.angle_beta   90.00
_cell.angle_gamma   90.00
#
_symmetry.space_group_name_H-M   'P 1'
#
loop_
_entity.id
_entity.type
_entity.pdbx_description
1 polymer ?
#
loop_
_entity_poly.entity_id
_entity_poly.type
_entity_poly.pdbx_seq_one_letter_code
_entity_poly.pdbx_strand_id
1 'polypeptide(L)'
;TSAEYTSMNLAQAVGIMSYETWRVRIGADIPTKAPRRRAAPAAADQIEWLFADWTRALWAIDFFKTRRHDHVMRSFREIVFRAGLDGREAALLRAMGIEVRRYLERKGVAPAGEPPGAHVDEP
;
A
#
# COMPACT_ATOMS: atom_id res chain seq x y z
N THR A 1 36.49 8.37 -16.40
CA THR A 1 35.66 8.31 -16.99
C THR A 1 35.08 9.31 -17.79
N SER A 2 34.64 9.05 -18.47
CA SER A 2 34.36 9.26 -19.79
C SER A 2 33.22 10.20 -19.98
N ALA A 3 33.27 10.90 -21.06
CA ALA A 3 32.17 11.70 -21.59
C ALA A 3 30.89 10.87 -21.69
N GLU A 4 31.02 9.59 -21.91
CA GLU A 4 29.91 8.64 -21.98
C GLU A 4 29.19 8.45 -20.64
N TYR A 5 29.93 8.32 -19.55
CA TYR A 5 29.36 8.24 -18.19
C TYR A 5 28.66 9.57 -17.80
N THR A 6 29.26 10.68 -18.12
CA THR A 6 28.70 12.01 -17.89
C THR A 6 27.41 12.21 -18.69
N SER A 7 27.40 11.75 -19.96
CA SER A 7 26.21 11.81 -20.81
C SER A 7 25.06 10.98 -20.29
N MET A 8 25.31 9.80 -19.75
CA MET A 8 24.29 8.96 -19.13
C MET A 8 23.70 9.60 -17.88
N ASN A 9 24.53 10.20 -17.03
CA ASN A 9 24.06 10.91 -15.85
C ASN A 9 23.21 12.11 -16.23
N LEU A 10 23.60 12.86 -17.23
CA LEU A 10 22.82 13.99 -17.72
C LEU A 10 21.47 13.55 -18.29
N ALA A 11 21.44 12.49 -19.07
CA ALA A 11 20.21 11.93 -19.62
C ALA A 11 19.26 11.45 -18.50
N GLN A 12 19.77 10.82 -17.47
CA GLN A 12 18.99 10.42 -16.30
C GLN A 12 18.45 11.64 -15.55
N ALA A 13 19.26 12.65 -15.32
CA ALA A 13 18.84 13.86 -14.66
C ALA A 13 17.73 14.59 -15.45
N VAL A 14 17.86 14.70 -16.74
CA VAL A 14 16.84 15.26 -17.62
C VAL A 14 15.56 14.43 -17.60
N GLY A 15 15.69 13.11 -17.63
CA GLY A 15 14.54 12.22 -17.53
C GLY A 15 13.80 12.36 -16.21
N ILE A 16 14.51 12.46 -15.10
CA ILE A 16 13.92 12.66 -13.77
C ILE A 16 13.23 14.04 -13.70
N MET A 17 13.87 15.08 -14.16
CA MET A 17 13.28 16.42 -14.17
C MET A 17 12.05 16.50 -15.08
N SER A 18 12.08 15.87 -16.23
CA SER A 18 10.94 15.81 -17.14
C SER A 18 9.77 15.07 -16.52
N TYR A 19 10.03 13.98 -15.82
CA TYR A 19 9.01 13.22 -15.08
C TYR A 19 8.39 14.05 -13.96
N GLU A 20 9.18 14.70 -13.14
CA GLU A 20 8.70 15.57 -12.07
C GLU A 20 7.90 16.75 -12.60
N THR A 21 8.35 17.37 -13.66
CA THR A 21 7.63 18.48 -14.32
C THR A 21 6.29 17.98 -14.87
N TRP A 22 6.29 16.84 -15.53
CA TRP A 22 5.07 16.21 -16.04
C TRP A 22 4.10 15.87 -14.92
N ARG A 23 4.59 15.31 -13.83
CA ARG A 23 3.79 14.97 -12.66
C ARG A 23 3.14 16.19 -12.00
N VAL A 24 3.88 17.26 -11.85
CA VAL A 24 3.37 18.53 -11.32
C VAL A 24 2.35 19.13 -12.27
N ARG A 25 2.63 19.12 -13.56
CA ARG A 25 1.74 19.64 -14.59
C ARG A 25 0.43 18.87 -14.67
N ILE A 26 0.49 17.56 -14.61
CA ILE A 26 -0.69 16.70 -14.53
C ILE A 26 -1.45 16.94 -13.23
N GLY A 27 -0.74 17.14 -12.13
CA GLY A 27 -1.35 17.50 -10.87
C GLY A 27 -2.05 18.84 -10.88
N ALA A 28 -1.61 19.76 -11.74
CA ALA A 28 -2.20 21.08 -11.89
C ALA A 28 -3.31 21.14 -12.95
N ASP A 29 -3.12 20.47 -14.08
CA ASP A 29 -4.02 20.53 -15.24
C ASP A 29 -5.10 19.47 -15.24
N ILE A 30 -4.75 18.33 -14.77
CA ILE A 30 -5.77 17.41 -14.37
C ILE A 30 -6.16 17.93 -13.00
N PRO A 31 -7.39 18.37 -12.85
CA PRO A 31 -7.94 18.32 -11.53
C PRO A 31 -7.84 16.86 -11.17
N THR A 32 -6.63 16.45 -10.81
CA THR A 32 -6.32 15.16 -10.31
C THR A 32 -7.43 14.89 -9.40
N LYS A 33 -8.53 14.61 -10.01
CA LYS A 33 -9.64 14.27 -9.20
C LYS A 33 -9.46 14.87 -7.82
N ALA A 34 -9.07 16.16 -7.87
CA ALA A 34 -9.06 17.00 -6.70
C ALA A 34 -10.32 16.59 -6.05
N PRO A 35 -10.29 16.13 -4.91
CA PRO A 35 -11.17 15.11 -4.43
C PRO A 35 -12.58 15.53 -4.79
N ARG A 36 -13.15 14.87 -5.76
CA ARG A 36 -14.54 15.06 -6.14
C ARG A 36 -15.42 14.99 -4.91
N ARG A 37 -14.81 14.56 -3.84
CA ARG A 37 -15.37 14.53 -2.50
C ARG A 37 -14.23 14.83 -1.55
N ARG A 38 -14.31 15.94 -0.87
CA ARG A 38 -13.59 16.13 0.36
C ARG A 38 -14.23 15.21 1.42
N ALA A 39 -14.02 13.93 1.25
CA ALA A 39 -14.38 12.99 2.28
C ALA A 39 -13.50 13.25 3.49
N ALA A 40 -14.07 13.14 4.67
CA ALA A 40 -13.32 13.23 5.90
C ALA A 40 -12.18 12.20 5.90
N PRO A 41 -11.03 12.52 6.48
CA PRO A 41 -9.95 11.54 6.66
C PRO A 41 -10.47 10.28 7.35
N ALA A 42 -9.92 9.13 6.98
CA ALA A 42 -10.27 7.88 7.62
C ALA A 42 -10.03 7.98 9.14
N ALA A 43 -10.94 7.44 9.93
CA ALA A 43 -10.77 7.38 11.37
C ALA A 43 -9.63 6.43 11.75
N ALA A 44 -9.00 6.66 12.89
CA ALA A 44 -7.85 5.87 13.34
C ALA A 44 -8.16 4.38 13.45
N ASP A 45 -9.36 4.01 13.90
CA ASP A 45 -9.79 2.62 13.96
C ASP A 45 -9.98 1.98 12.59
N GLN A 46 -10.47 2.71 11.60
CA GLN A 46 -10.57 2.24 10.22
C GLN A 46 -9.19 1.91 9.64
N ILE A 47 -8.21 2.73 9.92
CA ILE A 47 -6.82 2.50 9.49
C ILE A 47 -6.24 1.28 10.19
N GLU A 48 -6.46 1.10 11.48
CA GLU A 48 -5.97 -0.07 12.21
C GLU A 48 -6.64 -1.37 11.74
N TRP A 49 -7.93 -1.35 11.44
CA TRP A 49 -8.62 -2.51 10.85
C TRP A 49 -8.06 -2.88 9.48
N LEU A 50 -7.74 -1.89 8.66
CA LEU A 50 -7.08 -2.10 7.38
C LEU A 50 -5.74 -2.83 7.56
N PHE A 51 -4.91 -2.38 8.48
CA PHE A 51 -3.62 -3.04 8.72
C PHE A 51 -3.78 -4.44 9.29
N ALA A 52 -4.75 -4.65 10.16
CA ALA A 52 -5.04 -5.98 10.72
C ALA A 52 -5.45 -6.97 9.61
N ASP A 53 -6.35 -6.57 8.74
CA ASP A 53 -6.82 -7.42 7.64
C ASP A 53 -5.74 -7.69 6.61
N TRP A 54 -4.94 -6.69 6.25
CA TRP A 54 -3.81 -6.88 5.35
C TRP A 54 -2.70 -7.74 5.96
N THR A 55 -2.42 -7.60 7.24
CA THR A 55 -1.46 -8.45 7.93
C THR A 55 -1.88 -9.92 7.84
N ARG A 56 -3.13 -10.21 8.11
CA ARG A 56 -3.67 -11.58 7.99
C ARG A 56 -3.63 -12.09 6.56
N ALA A 57 -3.99 -11.25 5.58
CA ALA A 57 -3.96 -11.62 4.17
C ALA A 57 -2.55 -11.95 3.70
N LEU A 58 -1.58 -11.15 4.07
CA LEU A 58 -0.18 -11.36 3.68
C LEU A 58 0.43 -12.60 4.35
N TRP A 59 0.09 -12.88 5.60
CA TRP A 59 0.46 -14.15 6.25
C TRP A 59 -0.18 -15.34 5.54
N ALA A 60 -1.44 -15.23 5.16
CA ALA A 60 -2.18 -16.32 4.52
C ALA A 60 -1.60 -16.73 3.16
N ILE A 61 -1.02 -15.81 2.41
CA ILE A 61 -0.39 -16.07 1.11
C ILE A 61 1.13 -16.27 1.18
N ASP A 62 1.67 -16.39 2.37
CA ASP A 62 3.10 -16.59 2.59
C ASP A 62 4.01 -15.46 2.08
N PHE A 63 3.51 -14.23 2.11
CA PHE A 63 4.27 -13.07 1.65
C PHE A 63 5.52 -12.82 2.50
N PHE A 64 5.47 -13.18 3.78
CA PHE A 64 6.54 -12.95 4.74
C PHE A 64 7.60 -14.06 4.81
N LYS A 65 7.56 -15.05 3.94
CA LYS A 65 8.48 -16.21 4.00
C LYS A 65 9.96 -15.84 4.05
N THR A 66 10.36 -14.79 3.36
CA THR A 66 11.73 -14.30 3.31
C THR A 66 11.88 -12.87 3.79
N ARG A 67 10.80 -12.27 4.28
CA ARG A 67 10.72 -10.88 4.69
C ARG A 67 10.37 -10.77 6.15
N ARG A 68 10.90 -9.78 6.80
CA ARG A 68 10.49 -9.49 8.18
C ARG A 68 9.15 -8.76 8.14
N HIS A 69 8.11 -9.38 8.70
CA HIS A 69 6.76 -8.85 8.70
C HIS A 69 6.64 -7.47 9.37
N ASP A 70 7.38 -7.24 10.44
CA ASP A 70 7.41 -5.96 11.15
C ASP A 70 7.95 -4.83 10.27
N HIS A 71 8.99 -5.07 9.50
CA HIS A 71 9.54 -4.09 8.56
C HIS A 71 8.58 -3.81 7.39
N VAL A 72 8.00 -4.84 6.83
CA VAL A 72 7.03 -4.69 5.73
C VAL A 72 5.81 -3.89 6.20
N MET A 73 5.26 -4.24 7.35
CA MET A 73 4.08 -3.54 7.86
C MET A 73 4.39 -2.11 8.29
N ARG A 74 5.59 -1.83 8.75
CA ARG A 74 6.04 -0.46 9.01
C ARG A 74 6.07 0.36 7.72
N SER A 75 6.66 -0.18 6.67
CA SER A 75 6.69 0.49 5.36
C SER A 75 5.29 0.70 4.81
N PHE A 76 4.43 -0.28 4.94
CA PHE A 76 3.03 -0.17 4.52
C PHE A 76 2.28 0.92 5.30
N ARG A 77 2.48 1.01 6.61
CA ARG A 77 1.94 2.09 7.44
C ARG A 77 2.41 3.46 6.95
N GLU A 78 3.69 3.61 6.69
CA GLU A 78 4.25 4.87 6.18
C GLU A 78 3.61 5.28 4.85
N ILE A 79 3.42 4.34 3.93
CA ILE A 79 2.75 4.58 2.66
C ILE A 79 1.31 5.05 2.88
N VAL A 80 0.57 4.35 3.70
CA VAL A 80 -0.83 4.66 3.98
C VAL A 80 -1.00 6.02 4.66
N PHE A 81 -0.16 6.32 5.65
CA PHE A 81 -0.21 7.63 6.31
C PHE A 81 0.19 8.76 5.38
N ARG A 82 1.16 8.53 4.53
CA ARG A 82 1.57 9.52 3.52
C ARG A 82 0.50 9.74 2.46
N ALA A 83 -0.26 8.72 2.13
CA ALA A 83 -1.36 8.80 1.17
C ALA A 83 -2.53 9.63 1.67
N GLY A 84 -2.75 9.67 2.98
CA GLY A 84 -3.84 10.43 3.57
C GLY A 84 -5.22 9.92 3.18
N LEU A 85 -5.48 8.63 3.40
CA LEU A 85 -6.72 7.98 2.98
C LEU A 85 -7.95 8.62 3.60
N ASP A 86 -9.01 8.75 2.81
CA ASP A 86 -10.36 8.99 3.33
C ASP A 86 -11.04 7.67 3.76
N GLY A 87 -12.21 7.78 4.38
CA GLY A 87 -12.91 6.60 4.88
C GLY A 87 -13.29 5.60 3.78
N ARG A 88 -13.62 6.08 2.58
CA ARG A 88 -13.96 5.23 1.44
C ARG A 88 -12.74 4.49 0.90
N GLU A 89 -11.62 5.17 0.80
CA GLU A 89 -10.35 4.57 0.35
C GLU A 89 -9.85 3.52 1.34
N ALA A 90 -9.93 3.82 2.63
CA ALA A 90 -9.59 2.85 3.67
C ALA A 90 -10.49 1.61 3.62
N ALA A 91 -11.79 1.79 3.41
CA ALA A 91 -12.73 0.68 3.26
C ALA A 91 -12.43 -0.16 2.01
N LEU A 92 -12.06 0.46 0.90
CA LEU A 92 -11.67 -0.25 -0.32
C LEU A 92 -10.43 -1.11 -0.11
N LEU A 93 -9.39 -0.55 0.45
CA LEU A 93 -8.15 -1.30 0.71
C LEU A 93 -8.38 -2.43 1.72
N ARG A 94 -9.18 -2.19 2.74
CA ARG A 94 -9.57 -3.22 3.69
C ARG A 94 -10.33 -4.36 3.00
N ALA A 95 -11.29 -4.05 2.14
CA ALA A 95 -12.05 -5.03 1.38
C ALA A 95 -11.16 -5.91 0.51
N MET A 96 -10.13 -5.34 -0.11
CA MET A 96 -9.14 -6.10 -0.88
C MET A 96 -8.41 -7.13 0.00
N GLY A 97 -7.97 -6.73 1.18
CA GLY A 97 -7.30 -7.63 2.11
C GLY A 97 -8.21 -8.76 2.60
N ILE A 98 -9.45 -8.43 2.94
CA ILE A 98 -10.46 -9.42 3.33
C ILE A 98 -10.73 -10.40 2.18
N GLU A 99 -10.83 -9.92 0.94
CA GLU A 99 -11.13 -10.75 -0.21
C GLU A 99 -10.02 -11.76 -0.52
N VAL A 100 -8.77 -11.43 -0.27
CA VAL A 100 -7.66 -12.38 -0.40
C VAL A 100 -7.92 -13.62 0.46
N ARG A 101 -8.32 -13.43 1.71
CA ARG A 101 -8.60 -14.54 2.64
C ARG A 101 -9.84 -15.30 2.23
N ARG A 102 -10.90 -14.62 1.85
CA ARG A 102 -12.15 -15.25 1.39
C ARG A 102 -11.93 -16.06 0.11
N TYR A 103 -11.10 -15.59 -0.78
CA TYR A 103 -10.73 -16.34 -1.98
C TYR A 103 -10.06 -17.67 -1.63
N LEU A 104 -9.10 -17.67 -0.72
CA LEU A 104 -8.45 -18.89 -0.26
C LEU A 104 -9.45 -19.86 0.38
N GLU A 105 -10.36 -19.37 1.21
CA GLU A 105 -11.42 -20.17 1.81
C GLU A 105 -12.32 -20.82 0.75
N ARG A 106 -12.76 -20.04 -0.23
CA ARG A 106 -13.59 -20.55 -1.33
C ARG A 106 -12.88 -21.62 -2.16
N LYS A 107 -11.59 -21.53 -2.29
CA LYS A 107 -10.77 -22.49 -3.03
C LYS A 107 -10.32 -23.68 -2.19
N GLY A 108 -10.67 -23.72 -0.93
CA GLY A 108 -10.26 -24.78 -0.02
C GLY A 108 -8.77 -24.80 0.27
N VAL A 109 -8.10 -23.67 0.13
CA VAL A 109 -6.66 -23.52 0.40
C VAL A 109 -6.47 -23.02 1.82
N ALA A 110 -5.79 -23.80 2.62
CA ALA A 110 -5.44 -23.40 3.97
C ALA A 110 -4.47 -22.19 3.94
N PRO A 111 -4.60 -21.25 4.88
CA PRO A 111 -3.64 -20.16 4.98
C PRO A 111 -2.23 -20.71 5.27
N ALA A 112 -1.23 -20.13 4.62
CA ALA A 112 0.16 -20.55 4.80
C ALA A 112 0.71 -20.20 6.19
N GLY A 113 0.13 -19.21 6.86
CA GLY A 113 0.49 -18.80 8.21
C GLY A 113 -0.49 -17.80 8.78
N GLU A 114 -0.30 -17.45 10.04
CA GLU A 114 -1.09 -16.46 10.76
C GLU A 114 -0.17 -15.52 11.53
N PRO A 115 -0.61 -14.28 11.81
CA PRO A 115 0.17 -13.35 12.59
C PRO A 115 0.45 -13.89 13.99
N PRO A 116 1.63 -13.62 14.56
CA PRO A 116 1.90 -13.92 15.95
C PRO A 116 0.85 -13.30 16.87
N GLY A 117 0.29 -14.07 17.79
CA GLY A 117 -0.73 -13.60 18.73
C GLY A 117 -2.17 -13.65 18.22
N ALA A 118 -2.41 -14.15 17.02
CA ALA A 118 -3.76 -14.28 16.48
C ALA A 118 -4.65 -15.32 17.18
N HIS A 119 -4.10 -16.06 18.13
CA HIS A 119 -4.82 -17.08 18.91
C HIS A 119 -5.42 -16.56 20.20
N VAL A 120 -5.50 -15.25 20.39
CA VAL A 120 -6.12 -14.67 21.57
C VAL A 120 -7.53 -14.24 21.22
N ASP A 121 -8.46 -14.97 21.78
CA ASP A 121 -9.87 -14.62 21.95
C ASP A 121 -10.73 -14.59 20.69
N GLU A 122 -11.09 -15.76 20.20
CA GLU A 122 -12.49 -15.92 19.79
C GLU A 122 -13.30 -16.25 21.03
N PRO A 123 -14.28 -15.41 21.36
CA PRO A 123 -15.25 -15.80 22.37
C PRO A 123 -16.12 -16.96 21.89
#